data_47fd97d8f04107eca82b47bc6a833032
#
_entry.id   47fd97d8f04107eca82b47bc6a833032
#
_cell.length_a   1.000
_cell.length_b   1.000
_cell.length_c   1.000
_cell.angle_alpha   90.00
_cell.angle_beta   90.00
_cell.angle_gamma   90.00
#
_symmetry.space_group_name_H-M   'P 1'
#
loop_
_entity.id
_entity.type
_entity.pdbx_description
1 polymer ?
#
loop_
_entity_poly.entity_id
_entity_poly.type
_entity_poly.pdbx_seq_one_letter_code
_entity_poly.pdbx_strand_id
1 'polypeptide(L)'
;GSMQSGIGGNTNMRCIDVAMSLAIYCADHLKGAFANKYITFSANPHIVRFGENDALLTKLRKTLECQDCSNTNLEKVFNLILKTAIDNHSPQSDLPERILIVSDGEFDSMCDAQNTINHYGWTNSRTRVDKTFMQSIAQRFKNAGYKIPTIVHWRVNMSSKTALPFKVDD
;
A
#
# COMPACT_ATOMS: atom_id res chain seq x y z
N GLY A 1 11.82 7.34 -8.23
CA GLY A 1 11.20 6.05 -8.54
C GLY A 1 10.16 6.17 -9.64
N SER A 2 9.61 5.06 -10.09
CA SER A 2 8.62 4.97 -11.17
C SER A 2 7.36 5.83 -10.95
N MET A 3 6.94 6.00 -9.71
CA MET A 3 5.83 6.90 -9.32
C MET A 3 6.04 8.39 -9.65
N GLN A 4 7.25 8.80 -10.04
CA GLN A 4 7.51 10.17 -10.51
C GLN A 4 7.16 10.37 -11.99
N SER A 5 6.80 9.30 -12.70
CA SER A 5 6.40 9.34 -14.11
C SER A 5 5.08 10.10 -14.28
N GLY A 6 4.95 10.81 -15.43
CA GLY A 6 3.71 11.48 -15.82
C GLY A 6 2.63 10.47 -16.21
N ILE A 7 1.37 10.81 -15.93
CA ILE A 7 0.22 9.96 -16.26
C ILE A 7 -0.23 10.22 -17.69
N GLY A 8 -0.36 9.15 -18.49
CA GLY A 8 -0.91 9.24 -19.85
C GLY A 8 -0.14 10.17 -20.80
N GLY A 9 1.17 10.36 -20.57
CA GLY A 9 1.99 11.30 -21.34
C GLY A 9 1.87 12.77 -20.90
N ASN A 10 1.06 13.06 -19.87
CA ASN A 10 0.97 14.40 -19.30
C ASN A 10 2.10 14.60 -18.29
N THR A 11 3.01 15.52 -18.55
CA THR A 11 4.15 15.83 -17.68
C THR A 11 3.77 16.66 -16.45
N ASN A 12 2.57 17.25 -16.43
CA ASN A 12 2.12 18.12 -15.34
C ASN A 12 1.46 17.35 -14.18
N MET A 13 1.14 16.06 -14.36
CA MET A 13 0.53 15.22 -13.34
C MET A 13 1.30 13.90 -13.23
N ARG A 14 1.89 13.65 -12.09
CA ARG A 14 2.67 12.42 -11.82
C ARG A 14 1.81 11.38 -11.08
N CYS A 15 2.18 10.11 -11.20
CA CYS A 15 1.53 9.04 -10.46
C CYS A 15 1.51 9.30 -8.95
N ILE A 16 2.61 9.83 -8.42
CA ILE A 16 2.73 10.17 -6.99
C ILE A 16 1.74 11.27 -6.58
N ASP A 17 1.45 12.24 -7.43
CA ASP A 17 0.53 13.34 -7.11
C ASP A 17 -0.90 12.81 -6.91
N VAL A 18 -1.32 11.84 -7.74
CA VAL A 18 -2.61 11.16 -7.60
C VAL A 18 -2.62 10.29 -6.34
N ALA A 19 -1.57 9.52 -6.08
CA ALA A 19 -1.48 8.68 -4.91
C ALA A 19 -1.56 9.50 -3.61
N MET A 20 -0.84 10.62 -3.52
CA MET A 20 -0.88 11.53 -2.37
C MET A 20 -2.27 12.14 -2.18
N SER A 21 -2.90 12.57 -3.26
CA SER A 21 -4.26 13.14 -3.21
C SER A 21 -5.28 12.14 -2.70
N LEU A 22 -5.22 10.89 -3.18
CA LEU A 22 -6.08 9.80 -2.73
C LEU A 22 -5.78 9.41 -1.27
N ALA A 23 -4.51 9.37 -0.87
CA ALA A 23 -4.15 9.06 0.50
C ALA A 23 -4.72 10.10 1.49
N ILE A 24 -4.60 11.40 1.19
CA ILE A 24 -5.17 12.47 2.00
C ILE A 24 -6.70 12.37 2.02
N TYR A 25 -7.33 12.21 0.85
CA TYR A 25 -8.78 12.09 0.74
C TYR A 25 -9.31 10.91 1.54
N CYS A 26 -8.72 9.72 1.39
CA CYS A 26 -9.12 8.54 2.15
C CYS A 26 -8.92 8.74 3.66
N ALA A 27 -7.77 9.29 4.08
CA ALA A 27 -7.50 9.54 5.49
C ALA A 27 -8.55 10.44 6.15
N ASP A 28 -9.05 11.45 5.43
CA ASP A 28 -10.09 12.36 5.92
C ASP A 28 -11.47 11.70 6.06
N HIS A 29 -11.71 10.61 5.34
CA HIS A 29 -13.00 9.90 5.35
C HIS A 29 -12.97 8.63 6.20
N LEU A 30 -11.79 8.19 6.67
CA LEU A 30 -11.67 7.05 7.56
C LEU A 30 -12.17 7.38 8.96
N LYS A 31 -12.66 6.34 9.65
CA LYS A 31 -13.17 6.40 11.02
C LYS A 31 -12.39 5.43 11.92
N GLY A 32 -12.62 5.54 13.24
CA GLY A 32 -12.01 4.64 14.23
C GLY A 32 -10.51 4.84 14.36
N ALA A 33 -9.79 3.79 14.70
CA ALA A 33 -8.35 3.83 15.00
C ALA A 33 -7.47 4.32 13.83
N PHE A 34 -7.96 4.24 12.59
CA PHE A 34 -7.26 4.68 11.38
C PHE A 34 -7.74 6.02 10.83
N ALA A 35 -8.64 6.75 11.53
CA ALA A 35 -9.05 8.09 11.15
C ALA A 35 -7.84 9.03 11.02
N ASN A 36 -7.87 9.88 10.00
CA ASN A 36 -6.81 10.85 9.70
C ASN A 36 -5.40 10.24 9.55
N LYS A 37 -5.32 9.00 9.06
CA LYS A 37 -4.07 8.26 8.90
C LYS A 37 -3.98 7.57 7.56
N TYR A 38 -2.75 7.44 7.06
CA TYR A 38 -2.41 6.52 5.99
C TYR A 38 -1.04 5.90 6.25
N ILE A 39 -0.69 4.85 5.52
CA ILE A 39 0.59 4.16 5.66
C ILE A 39 1.41 4.42 4.40
N THR A 40 2.67 4.81 4.56
CA THR A 40 3.61 4.92 3.45
C THR A 40 3.91 3.53 2.89
N PHE A 41 4.03 3.43 1.56
CA PHE A 41 4.34 2.19 0.89
C PHE A 41 5.80 2.19 0.43
N SER A 42 6.70 1.83 1.33
CA SER A 42 8.16 1.90 1.17
C SER A 42 8.84 0.69 1.82
N ALA A 43 10.16 0.63 1.77
CA ALA A 43 10.94 -0.42 2.47
C ALA A 43 10.77 -0.36 3.99
N ASN A 44 10.49 0.83 4.52
CA ASN A 44 10.20 1.04 5.94
C ASN A 44 8.87 1.80 6.09
N PRO A 45 7.72 1.11 5.94
CA PRO A 45 6.42 1.73 6.03
C PRO A 45 6.18 2.29 7.42
N HIS A 46 5.57 3.46 7.48
CA HIS A 46 5.17 4.11 8.73
C HIS A 46 3.81 4.79 8.59
N ILE A 47 3.17 5.02 9.73
CA ILE A 47 1.86 5.66 9.78
C ILE A 47 2.06 7.18 9.77
N VAL A 48 1.57 7.83 8.72
CA VAL A 48 1.43 9.29 8.66
C VAL A 48 0.13 9.69 9.32
N ARG A 49 0.17 10.71 10.19
CA ARG A 49 -0.98 11.16 10.97
C ARG A 49 -1.26 12.63 10.68
N PHE A 50 -2.50 12.92 10.38
CA PHE A 50 -3.02 14.28 10.28
C PHE A 50 -3.73 14.66 11.56
N GLY A 51 -3.67 15.95 11.92
CA GLY A 51 -4.53 16.53 12.95
C GLY A 51 -5.96 16.69 12.41
N GLU A 52 -6.96 16.62 13.29
CA GLU A 52 -8.37 16.75 12.91
C GLU A 52 -8.67 18.07 12.17
N ASN A 53 -7.96 19.15 12.52
CA ASN A 53 -8.13 20.47 11.92
C ASN A 53 -6.97 20.86 10.99
N ASP A 54 -6.15 19.91 10.55
CA ASP A 54 -5.07 20.23 9.61
C ASP A 54 -5.65 20.72 8.29
N ALA A 55 -5.24 21.91 7.86
CA ALA A 55 -5.56 22.42 6.53
C ALA A 55 -4.89 21.54 5.46
N LEU A 56 -5.47 21.49 4.25
CA LEU A 56 -4.96 20.70 3.13
C LEU A 56 -3.46 20.95 2.87
N LEU A 57 -3.01 22.19 2.96
CA LEU A 57 -1.59 22.52 2.77
C LEU A 57 -0.69 21.86 3.83
N THR A 58 -1.15 21.78 5.07
CA THR A 58 -0.44 21.11 6.16
C THR A 58 -0.35 19.61 5.91
N LYS A 59 -1.46 18.99 5.46
CA LYS A 59 -1.49 17.57 5.10
C LYS A 59 -0.55 17.27 3.94
N LEU A 60 -0.54 18.11 2.92
CA LEU A 60 0.39 17.99 1.79
C LEU A 60 1.85 18.08 2.23
N ARG A 61 2.22 19.04 3.10
CA ARG A 61 3.59 19.15 3.62
C ARG A 61 4.01 17.89 4.36
N LYS A 62 3.18 17.40 5.29
CA LYS A 62 3.44 16.15 6.03
C LYS A 62 3.63 14.97 5.09
N THR A 63 2.81 14.89 4.03
CA THR A 63 2.92 13.83 3.04
C THR A 63 4.21 13.92 2.21
N LEU A 64 4.62 15.13 1.83
CA LEU A 64 5.85 15.37 1.08
C LEU A 64 7.11 15.05 1.91
N GLU A 65 7.10 15.36 3.20
CA GLU A 65 8.19 15.05 4.13
C GLU A 65 8.39 13.55 4.34
N CYS A 66 7.32 12.76 4.16
CA CYS A 66 7.32 11.32 4.33
C CYS A 66 7.62 10.53 3.04
N GLN A 67 8.00 11.19 1.94
CA GLN A 67 8.32 10.51 0.69
C GLN A 67 9.61 9.70 0.83
N ASP A 68 9.47 8.39 0.72
CA ASP A 68 10.58 7.44 0.62
C ASP A 68 10.47 6.72 -0.73
N CYS A 69 11.50 6.85 -1.56
CA CYS A 69 11.58 6.21 -2.88
C CYS A 69 12.24 4.84 -2.83
N SER A 70 12.27 4.20 -1.67
CA SER A 70 12.82 2.87 -1.48
C SER A 70 11.86 1.77 -1.97
N ASN A 71 12.36 0.53 -2.01
CA ASN A 71 11.60 -0.65 -2.41
C ASN A 71 10.37 -0.87 -1.52
N THR A 72 9.33 -1.38 -2.13
CA THR A 72 8.04 -1.58 -1.48
C THR A 72 7.99 -2.92 -0.74
N ASN A 73 7.62 -2.91 0.53
CA ASN A 73 7.50 -4.12 1.34
C ASN A 73 6.10 -4.28 1.94
N LEU A 74 5.27 -5.09 1.27
CA LEU A 74 3.89 -5.33 1.68
C LEU A 74 3.81 -6.08 3.03
N GLU A 75 4.73 -6.98 3.30
CA GLU A 75 4.77 -7.73 4.57
C GLU A 75 4.91 -6.79 5.77
N LYS A 76 5.79 -5.80 5.65
CA LYS A 76 5.98 -4.81 6.71
C LYS A 76 4.73 -3.94 6.92
N VAL A 77 3.97 -3.65 5.86
CA VAL A 77 2.70 -2.91 5.97
C VAL A 77 1.69 -3.71 6.79
N PHE A 78 1.48 -4.99 6.48
CA PHE A 78 0.58 -5.85 7.25
C PHE A 78 1.05 -6.04 8.70
N ASN A 79 2.34 -6.24 8.91
CA ASN A 79 2.92 -6.35 10.24
C ASN A 79 2.74 -5.05 11.04
N LEU A 80 2.86 -3.88 10.41
CA LEU A 80 2.62 -2.59 11.05
C LEU A 80 1.16 -2.43 11.48
N ILE A 81 0.21 -2.83 10.62
CA ILE A 81 -1.23 -2.80 10.95
C ILE A 81 -1.52 -3.74 12.12
N LEU A 82 -1.05 -4.99 12.02
CA LEU A 82 -1.28 -6.00 13.05
C LEU A 82 -0.65 -5.59 14.39
N LYS A 83 0.60 -5.13 14.36
CA LYS A 83 1.29 -4.63 15.55
C LYS A 83 0.53 -3.46 16.18
N THR A 84 0.10 -2.50 15.38
CA THR A 84 -0.68 -1.34 15.86
C THR A 84 -1.98 -1.80 16.53
N ALA A 85 -2.68 -2.78 15.95
CA ALA A 85 -3.90 -3.33 16.52
C ALA A 85 -3.65 -4.02 17.87
N ILE A 86 -2.61 -4.83 17.96
CA ILE A 86 -2.23 -5.55 19.18
C ILE A 86 -1.80 -4.56 20.27
N ASP A 87 -0.89 -3.63 19.96
CA ASP A 87 -0.36 -2.66 20.92
C ASP A 87 -1.45 -1.76 21.53
N ASN A 88 -2.48 -1.45 20.74
CA ASN A 88 -3.61 -0.63 21.20
C ASN A 88 -4.82 -1.45 21.70
N HIS A 89 -4.73 -2.78 21.73
CA HIS A 89 -5.85 -3.66 22.09
C HIS A 89 -7.12 -3.35 21.30
N SER A 90 -6.95 -3.01 20.01
CA SER A 90 -8.04 -2.54 19.15
C SER A 90 -9.04 -3.66 18.89
N PRO A 91 -10.36 -3.42 18.98
CA PRO A 91 -11.34 -4.41 18.54
C PRO A 91 -11.28 -4.58 17.01
N GLN A 92 -11.78 -5.70 16.50
CA GLN A 92 -11.82 -5.97 15.06
C GLN A 92 -12.55 -4.87 14.26
N SER A 93 -13.55 -4.22 14.86
CA SER A 93 -14.29 -3.11 14.24
C SER A 93 -13.43 -1.89 13.91
N ASP A 94 -12.31 -1.73 14.59
CA ASP A 94 -11.39 -0.61 14.41
C ASP A 94 -10.32 -0.88 13.37
N LEU A 95 -10.18 -2.14 12.93
CA LEU A 95 -9.26 -2.50 11.86
C LEU A 95 -9.90 -2.22 10.49
N PRO A 96 -9.10 -1.84 9.50
CA PRO A 96 -9.64 -1.64 8.15
C PRO A 96 -10.10 -2.99 7.57
N GLU A 97 -11.29 -3.02 6.98
CA GLU A 97 -11.77 -4.18 6.23
C GLU A 97 -11.04 -4.32 4.88
N ARG A 98 -10.57 -3.19 4.34
CA ARG A 98 -9.90 -3.11 3.04
C ARG A 98 -8.68 -2.21 3.13
N ILE A 99 -7.61 -2.60 2.43
CA ILE A 99 -6.42 -1.79 2.23
C ILE A 99 -6.39 -1.38 0.77
N LEU A 100 -6.48 -0.07 0.49
CA LEU A 100 -6.29 0.47 -0.84
C LEU A 100 -4.80 0.76 -1.06
N ILE A 101 -4.20 0.03 -1.99
CA ILE A 101 -2.82 0.27 -2.44
C ILE A 101 -2.87 1.06 -3.73
N VAL A 102 -2.28 2.26 -3.73
CA VAL A 102 -2.19 3.12 -4.90
C VAL A 102 -0.76 3.13 -5.39
N SER A 103 -0.50 2.51 -6.54
CA SER A 103 0.85 2.40 -7.10
C SER A 103 0.82 2.40 -8.64
N ASP A 104 1.98 2.53 -9.27
CA ASP A 104 2.13 2.39 -10.73
C ASP A 104 2.16 0.92 -11.19
N GLY A 105 2.05 -0.02 -10.26
CA GLY A 105 2.02 -1.45 -10.51
C GLY A 105 3.38 -2.11 -10.59
N GLU A 106 4.45 -1.37 -10.40
CA GLU A 106 5.78 -1.93 -10.21
C GLU A 106 5.96 -2.28 -8.73
N PHE A 107 5.55 -3.48 -8.35
CA PHE A 107 5.92 -4.05 -7.06
C PHE A 107 7.22 -4.79 -7.24
N ASP A 108 8.29 -4.31 -6.64
CA ASP A 108 9.48 -5.13 -6.45
C ASP A 108 9.05 -6.40 -5.72
N SER A 109 9.61 -7.53 -6.13
CA SER A 109 9.25 -8.89 -5.68
C SER A 109 8.82 -8.87 -4.21
N MET A 110 7.52 -8.99 -3.98
CA MET A 110 6.87 -8.69 -2.70
C MET A 110 7.20 -9.69 -1.59
N CYS A 111 7.96 -10.69 -1.94
CA CYS A 111 8.53 -11.67 -1.06
C CYS A 111 9.96 -11.92 -1.52
N ASP A 112 10.86 -12.19 -0.60
CA ASP A 112 12.10 -12.92 -0.85
C ASP A 112 11.76 -14.36 -1.30
N ALA A 113 10.96 -14.49 -2.37
CA ALA A 113 10.81 -15.70 -3.09
C ALA A 113 12.16 -15.95 -3.74
N GLN A 114 12.86 -16.98 -3.26
CA GLN A 114 14.08 -17.50 -3.81
C GLN A 114 14.08 -17.33 -5.33
N ASN A 115 15.04 -16.56 -5.83
CA ASN A 115 15.29 -16.34 -7.24
C ASN A 115 15.36 -17.69 -7.97
N THR A 116 14.27 -18.16 -8.51
CA THR A 116 14.28 -19.17 -9.55
C THR A 116 14.72 -18.46 -10.82
N ILE A 117 16.03 -18.37 -11.00
CA ILE A 117 16.65 -17.94 -12.24
C ILE A 117 16.27 -18.99 -13.29
N ASN A 118 15.30 -18.67 -14.13
CA ASN A 118 15.02 -19.45 -15.30
C ASN A 118 16.23 -19.35 -16.25
N HIS A 119 16.61 -20.48 -16.84
CA HIS A 119 17.80 -20.73 -17.66
C HIS A 119 18.02 -19.78 -18.86
N TYR A 120 17.18 -18.76 -19.05
CA TYR A 120 17.23 -17.78 -20.14
C TYR A 120 17.34 -16.32 -19.71
N GLY A 121 17.62 -16.02 -18.45
CA GLY A 121 17.96 -14.66 -18.01
C GLY A 121 16.86 -13.59 -18.15
N TRP A 122 15.62 -13.95 -18.47
CA TRP A 122 14.50 -13.03 -18.59
C TRP A 122 13.57 -13.20 -17.38
N THR A 123 13.61 -12.28 -16.48
CA THR A 123 12.64 -12.20 -15.37
C THR A 123 11.30 -11.72 -15.94
N ASN A 124 10.35 -12.63 -16.14
CA ASN A 124 8.96 -12.27 -16.32
C ASN A 124 8.43 -11.75 -14.97
N SER A 125 8.61 -10.47 -14.71
CA SER A 125 8.00 -9.74 -13.59
C SER A 125 6.49 -9.63 -13.77
N ARG A 126 5.77 -10.75 -13.74
CA ARG A 126 4.35 -10.74 -13.46
C ARG A 126 4.20 -10.75 -11.95
N THR A 127 3.80 -9.63 -11.41
CA THR A 127 3.53 -9.40 -9.99
C THR A 127 2.42 -10.35 -9.52
N ARG A 128 2.81 -11.54 -9.13
CA ARG A 128 1.92 -12.50 -8.53
C ARG A 128 2.22 -12.48 -7.04
N VAL A 129 1.29 -11.91 -6.26
CA VAL A 129 1.35 -12.08 -4.80
C VAL A 129 1.35 -13.57 -4.54
N ASP A 130 2.43 -14.10 -3.98
CA ASP A 130 2.55 -15.52 -3.73
C ASP A 130 1.46 -15.94 -2.74
N LYS A 131 0.69 -16.99 -3.09
CA LYS A 131 -0.34 -17.55 -2.20
C LYS A 131 0.24 -17.91 -0.83
N THR A 132 1.47 -18.43 -0.80
CA THR A 132 2.18 -18.79 0.44
C THR A 132 2.41 -17.59 1.34
N PHE A 133 2.75 -16.43 0.74
CA PHE A 133 2.94 -15.18 1.46
C PHE A 133 1.63 -14.72 2.11
N MET A 134 0.54 -14.64 1.34
CA MET A 134 -0.76 -14.23 1.86
C MET A 134 -1.28 -15.19 2.94
N GLN A 135 -1.06 -16.50 2.77
CA GLN A 135 -1.40 -17.50 3.78
C GLN A 135 -0.62 -17.29 5.08
N SER A 136 0.67 -16.97 5.00
CA SER A 136 1.50 -16.66 6.17
C SER A 136 0.97 -15.44 6.93
N ILE A 137 0.63 -14.37 6.21
CA ILE A 137 0.07 -13.15 6.83
C ILE A 137 -1.31 -13.45 7.42
N ALA A 138 -2.19 -14.13 6.69
CA ALA A 138 -3.51 -14.50 7.18
C ALA A 138 -3.43 -15.33 8.47
N GLN A 139 -2.45 -16.26 8.54
CA GLN A 139 -2.23 -17.05 9.76
C GLN A 139 -1.77 -16.17 10.93
N ARG A 140 -0.91 -15.17 10.70
CA ARG A 140 -0.49 -14.22 11.75
C ARG A 140 -1.68 -13.42 12.30
N PHE A 141 -2.53 -12.89 11.41
CA PHE A 141 -3.75 -12.19 11.82
C PHE A 141 -4.69 -13.09 12.61
N LYS A 142 -4.93 -14.31 12.11
CA LYS A 142 -5.76 -15.31 12.79
C LYS A 142 -5.24 -15.67 14.18
N ASN A 143 -3.93 -15.88 14.32
CA ASN A 143 -3.30 -16.20 15.60
C ASN A 143 -3.44 -15.05 16.61
N ALA A 144 -3.50 -13.81 16.14
CA ALA A 144 -3.74 -12.64 16.97
C ALA A 144 -5.24 -12.33 17.20
N GLY A 145 -6.15 -13.16 16.67
CA GLY A 145 -7.60 -12.99 16.81
C GLY A 145 -8.23 -12.00 15.85
N TYR A 146 -7.52 -11.61 14.79
CA TYR A 146 -7.99 -10.64 13.79
C TYR A 146 -8.27 -11.29 12.44
N LYS A 147 -9.17 -10.65 11.67
CA LYS A 147 -9.36 -10.94 10.25
C LYS A 147 -8.38 -10.12 9.43
N ILE A 148 -7.80 -10.75 8.40
CA ILE A 148 -6.93 -10.05 7.46
C ILE A 148 -7.75 -9.09 6.60
N PRO A 149 -7.28 -7.84 6.36
CA PRO A 149 -7.92 -6.93 5.42
C PRO A 149 -7.82 -7.41 3.97
N THR A 150 -8.85 -7.14 3.17
CA THR A 150 -8.82 -7.37 1.73
C THR A 150 -7.97 -6.31 1.04
N ILE A 151 -7.11 -6.72 0.09
CA ILE A 151 -6.30 -5.79 -0.69
C ILE A 151 -7.10 -5.35 -1.91
N VAL A 152 -7.14 -4.03 -2.12
CA VAL A 152 -7.61 -3.39 -3.35
C VAL A 152 -6.43 -2.65 -3.97
N HIS A 153 -6.00 -3.06 -5.14
CA HIS A 153 -4.89 -2.42 -5.84
C HIS A 153 -5.42 -1.45 -6.90
N TRP A 154 -5.06 -0.17 -6.77
CA TRP A 154 -5.33 0.85 -7.76
C TRP A 154 -4.05 1.21 -8.51
N ARG A 155 -3.98 0.79 -9.76
CA ARG A 155 -2.86 1.12 -10.63
C ARG A 155 -3.05 2.49 -11.26
N VAL A 156 -2.13 3.43 -11.00
CA VAL A 156 -2.22 4.82 -11.50
C VAL A 156 -1.48 5.05 -12.80
N ASN A 157 -0.60 4.14 -13.25
CA ASN A 157 0.10 4.25 -14.52
C ASN A 157 -0.55 3.35 -15.58
N MET A 158 -1.09 3.95 -16.63
CA MET A 158 -1.77 3.25 -17.73
C MET A 158 -0.85 3.01 -18.94
N SER A 159 0.44 2.80 -18.77
CA SER A 159 1.33 2.52 -19.89
C SER A 159 1.08 1.16 -20.57
N SER A 160 0.24 0.31 -20.03
CA SER A 160 -0.18 -0.96 -20.65
C SER A 160 -1.70 -1.04 -20.81
N LYS A 161 -2.14 -1.58 -21.95
CA LYS A 161 -3.54 -1.74 -22.37
C LYS A 161 -4.43 -2.64 -21.46
N THR A 162 -3.96 -3.05 -20.29
CA THR A 162 -4.60 -4.02 -19.40
C THR A 162 -4.74 -3.52 -17.95
N ALA A 163 -4.87 -2.21 -17.74
CA ALA A 163 -4.96 -1.66 -16.39
C ALA A 163 -6.43 -1.59 -15.93
N LEU A 164 -7.03 -2.72 -15.60
CA LEU A 164 -8.25 -2.73 -14.81
C LEU A 164 -7.89 -2.98 -13.33
N PRO A 165 -8.52 -2.28 -12.38
CA PRO A 165 -8.41 -2.65 -10.98
C PRO A 165 -8.93 -4.08 -10.82
N PHE A 166 -8.15 -4.95 -10.19
CA PHE A 166 -8.56 -6.32 -9.92
C PHE A 166 -8.68 -6.51 -8.41
N LYS A 167 -9.71 -7.24 -8.04
CA LYS A 167 -9.90 -7.74 -6.70
C LYS A 167 -9.10 -9.04 -6.59
N VAL A 168 -8.25 -9.15 -5.59
CA VAL A 168 -7.67 -10.44 -5.22
C VAL A 168 -8.73 -11.14 -4.39
N ASP A 169 -9.49 -12.03 -5.04
CA ASP A 169 -10.42 -12.89 -4.33
C ASP A 169 -9.65 -14.01 -3.62
N ASP A 170 -10.17 -14.48 -2.50
CA ASP A 170 -9.67 -15.51 -1.59
C ASP A 170 -9.23 -16.82 -2.26
#